data_38dd9002212ac84166ea7d56aadc8205
#
_entry.id   38dd9002212ac84166ea7d56aadc8205
#
_cell.length_a   1.000
_cell.length_b   1.000
_cell.length_c   1.000
_cell.angle_alpha   90.00
_cell.angle_beta   90.00
_cell.angle_gamma   90.00
#
_symmetry.space_group_name_H-M   'P 1'
#
loop_
_entity.id
_entity.type
_entity.pdbx_description
1 polymer ?
#
loop_
_entity_poly.entity_id
_entity_poly.type
_entity_poly.pdbx_seq_one_letter_code
_entity_poly.pdbx_strand_id
1 'polypeptide(L)'
;MTNPLPEIEELPLDREAKVLDHHPSGLIAIDKPVGVLTHPNRKDEKKARTLIRADYDFAEESYVWVDDKGDNRSLHLVHRLDSPTSGVLLATFSAELASSLRKSFAERET
;
A
#
# COMPACT_ATOMS: atom_id res chain seq x y z
N MET A 1 14.68 21.78 -1.88
CA MET A 1 14.79 20.77 -0.90
C MET A 1 13.48 20.01 -0.77
N THR A 2 13.57 18.75 -0.80
CA THR A 2 12.39 17.95 -0.80
C THR A 2 12.15 17.36 0.54
N ASN A 3 11.04 17.67 1.10
CA ASN A 3 10.64 17.00 2.30
C ASN A 3 10.23 15.59 1.98
N PRO A 4 10.35 14.71 2.94
CA PRO A 4 9.72 13.42 2.81
C PRO A 4 8.26 13.63 2.46
N LEU A 5 7.71 12.73 1.72
CA LEU A 5 6.31 12.82 1.35
C LEU A 5 5.48 12.87 2.63
N PRO A 6 4.69 13.95 2.82
CA PRO A 6 3.90 14.03 4.06
C PRO A 6 2.99 12.82 4.24
N GLU A 7 2.57 12.23 3.14
CA GLU A 7 1.70 11.08 3.17
C GLU A 7 2.28 9.91 3.93
N ILE A 8 3.63 9.80 3.97
CA ILE A 8 4.27 8.68 4.64
C ILE A 8 4.02 8.72 6.13
N GLU A 9 4.11 9.89 6.74
CA GLU A 9 3.91 10.03 8.17
C GLU A 9 2.45 9.90 8.55
N GLU A 10 1.56 10.14 7.60
CA GLU A 10 0.13 10.10 7.84
C GLU A 10 -0.52 8.79 7.39
N LEU A 11 0.28 7.85 6.90
CA LEU A 11 -0.23 6.56 6.46
C LEU A 11 -0.91 5.83 7.62
N PRO A 12 -2.17 5.41 7.43
CA PRO A 12 -2.84 4.63 8.48
C PRO A 12 -2.40 3.17 8.47
N LEU A 13 -1.12 2.96 8.71
CA LEU A 13 -0.52 1.63 8.71
C LEU A 13 -1.03 0.78 9.86
N ASP A 14 -1.10 -0.53 9.63
CA ASP A 14 -1.26 -1.47 10.73
C ASP A 14 -0.19 -1.20 11.77
N ARG A 15 -0.52 -1.37 13.05
CA ARG A 15 0.37 -0.99 14.14
C ARG A 15 1.73 -1.67 14.10
N GLU A 16 1.83 -2.83 13.46
CA GLU A 16 3.10 -3.57 13.39
C GLU A 16 3.80 -3.40 12.06
N ALA A 17 3.16 -2.74 11.10
CA ALA A 17 3.78 -2.47 9.81
C ALA A 17 4.58 -1.18 9.88
N LYS A 18 5.63 -1.09 9.08
CA LYS A 18 6.40 0.15 9.03
C LYS A 18 6.97 0.37 7.64
N VAL A 19 7.15 1.64 7.31
CA VAL A 19 7.80 2.01 6.07
C VAL A 19 9.30 1.85 6.24
N LEU A 20 9.89 1.04 5.38
CA LEU A 20 11.34 0.76 5.44
C LEU A 20 12.13 1.78 4.64
N ASP A 21 11.55 2.26 3.54
CA ASP A 21 12.24 3.18 2.66
C ASP A 21 11.22 3.86 1.77
N HIS A 22 11.62 4.98 1.18
CA HIS A 22 10.74 5.69 0.26
C HIS A 22 11.59 6.42 -0.78
N HIS A 23 10.95 6.72 -1.90
CA HIS A 23 11.58 7.37 -3.03
C HIS A 23 10.77 8.61 -3.41
N PRO A 24 11.42 9.67 -3.91
CA PRO A 24 10.69 10.89 -4.30
C PRO A 24 9.60 10.67 -5.36
N SER A 25 9.69 9.59 -6.12
CA SER A 25 8.66 9.25 -7.10
C SER A 25 7.33 8.85 -6.45
N GLY A 26 7.33 8.60 -5.15
CA GLY A 26 6.14 8.12 -4.46
C GLY A 26 6.17 6.64 -4.15
N LEU A 27 7.22 5.95 -4.58
CA LEU A 27 7.38 4.52 -4.29
C LEU A 27 7.83 4.33 -2.85
N ILE A 28 7.18 3.40 -2.14
CA ILE A 28 7.58 3.08 -0.77
C ILE A 28 7.70 1.58 -0.60
N ALA A 29 8.56 1.21 0.34
CA ALA A 29 8.75 -0.17 0.74
C ALA A 29 8.22 -0.31 2.16
N ILE A 30 7.32 -1.26 2.38
CA ILE A 30 6.68 -1.45 3.68
C ILE A 30 6.99 -2.84 4.19
N ASP A 31 7.32 -2.93 5.47
CA ASP A 31 7.51 -4.21 6.13
C ASP A 31 6.14 -4.75 6.53
N LYS A 32 5.71 -5.82 5.88
CA LYS A 32 4.42 -6.43 6.18
C LYS A 32 4.60 -7.53 7.22
N PRO A 33 3.94 -7.42 8.37
CA PRO A 33 4.06 -8.47 9.40
C PRO A 33 3.25 -9.71 9.03
N VAL A 34 3.61 -10.81 9.67
CA VAL A 34 2.87 -12.06 9.52
C VAL A 34 1.45 -11.87 10.05
N GLY A 35 0.49 -12.47 9.37
CA GLY A 35 -0.90 -12.45 9.82
C GLY A 35 -1.69 -11.25 9.38
N VAL A 36 -1.07 -10.35 8.65
CA VAL A 36 -1.72 -9.14 8.14
C VAL A 36 -1.96 -9.32 6.66
N LEU A 37 -3.17 -9.03 6.21
CA LEU A 37 -3.50 -9.10 4.78
C LEU A 37 -2.93 -7.90 4.05
N THR A 38 -2.40 -8.12 2.85
CA THR A 38 -1.95 -7.02 2.00
C THR A 38 -3.16 -6.14 1.66
N HIS A 39 -4.32 -6.76 1.41
CA HIS A 39 -5.57 -6.05 1.19
C HIS A 39 -6.71 -6.99 1.58
N PRO A 40 -7.93 -6.47 1.80
CA PRO A 40 -9.06 -7.34 2.12
C PRO A 40 -9.31 -8.29 0.95
N ASN A 41 -9.72 -9.50 1.26
CA ASN A 41 -10.02 -10.49 0.22
C ASN A 41 -11.39 -10.27 -0.40
N ARG A 42 -12.31 -9.63 0.34
CA ARG A 42 -13.68 -9.38 -0.13
C ARG A 42 -14.13 -8.01 0.33
N LYS A 43 -15.06 -7.43 -0.43
CA LYS A 43 -15.55 -6.08 -0.13
C LYS A 43 -16.20 -5.96 1.23
N ASP A 44 -16.77 -7.04 1.75
CA ASP A 44 -17.46 -7.01 3.03
C ASP A 44 -16.59 -7.50 4.18
N GLU A 45 -15.31 -7.69 3.96
CA GLU A 45 -14.40 -8.19 4.98
C GLU A 45 -13.88 -7.05 5.82
N LYS A 46 -14.73 -6.57 6.73
CA LYS A 46 -14.42 -5.37 7.49
C LYS A 46 -13.61 -5.61 8.76
N LYS A 47 -13.60 -6.84 9.24
CA LYS A 47 -12.89 -7.15 10.47
C LYS A 47 -11.50 -7.72 10.24
N ALA A 48 -11.13 -7.95 9.00
CA ALA A 48 -9.82 -8.49 8.70
C ALA A 48 -8.76 -7.46 9.01
N ARG A 49 -7.63 -7.93 9.53
CA ARG A 49 -6.49 -7.06 9.81
C ARG A 49 -5.71 -6.87 8.51
N THR A 50 -5.67 -5.66 8.02
CA THR A 50 -5.02 -5.34 6.75
C THR A 50 -3.85 -4.40 6.97
N LEU A 51 -2.97 -4.35 5.97
CA LEU A 51 -1.74 -3.56 6.03
C LEU A 51 -2.03 -2.08 6.29
N ILE A 52 -3.04 -1.55 5.64
CA ILE A 52 -3.46 -0.14 5.79
C ILE A 52 -4.86 -0.14 6.40
N ARG A 53 -5.06 0.66 7.42
CA ARG A 53 -6.37 0.79 8.07
C ARG A 53 -7.21 1.82 7.35
N ALA A 54 -7.64 1.47 6.15
CA ALA A 54 -8.41 2.35 5.28
C ALA A 54 -9.26 1.50 4.34
N ASP A 55 -10.19 2.14 3.66
CA ASP A 55 -11.00 1.46 2.67
C ASP A 55 -10.14 1.03 1.49
N TYR A 56 -10.55 -0.05 0.84
CA TYR A 56 -9.80 -0.59 -0.28
C TYR A 56 -10.65 -0.59 -1.54
N ASP A 57 -10.10 -0.02 -2.62
CA ASP A 57 -10.74 0.01 -3.93
C ASP A 57 -10.21 -1.16 -4.75
N PHE A 58 -11.06 -2.17 -4.96
CA PHE A 58 -10.63 -3.39 -5.66
C PHE A 58 -10.38 -3.14 -7.14
N ALA A 59 -11.10 -2.20 -7.74
CA ALA A 59 -10.90 -1.91 -9.16
C ALA A 59 -9.56 -1.25 -9.41
N GLU A 60 -9.15 -0.35 -8.51
CA GLU A 60 -7.89 0.37 -8.66
C GLU A 60 -6.74 -0.27 -7.92
N GLU A 61 -7.01 -1.31 -7.13
CA GLU A 61 -6.00 -1.97 -6.31
C GLU A 61 -5.28 -0.98 -5.40
N SER A 62 -6.05 -0.13 -4.74
CA SER A 62 -5.50 0.91 -3.90
C SER A 62 -6.31 1.09 -2.62
N TYR A 63 -5.62 1.48 -1.55
CA TYR A 63 -6.28 1.94 -0.34
C TYR A 63 -6.63 3.41 -0.51
N VAL A 64 -7.79 3.81 0.01
CA VAL A 64 -8.26 5.20 -0.10
C VAL A 64 -8.71 5.70 1.26
N TRP A 65 -8.36 6.93 1.57
CA TRP A 65 -8.78 7.55 2.83
C TRP A 65 -8.77 9.07 2.66
N VAL A 66 -9.33 9.74 3.67
CA VAL A 66 -9.32 11.21 3.72
C VAL A 66 -8.39 11.59 4.85
N ASP A 67 -7.44 12.48 4.58
CA ASP A 67 -6.47 12.88 5.59
C ASP A 67 -7.05 13.95 6.51
N ASP A 68 -6.23 14.42 7.45
CA ASP A 68 -6.66 15.39 8.45
C ASP A 68 -7.06 16.72 7.85
N LYS A 69 -6.59 17.01 6.65
CA LYS A 69 -6.90 18.25 5.96
C LYS A 69 -8.14 18.14 5.08
N GLY A 70 -8.73 16.95 5.01
CA GLY A 70 -9.89 16.73 4.17
C GLY A 70 -9.55 16.37 2.73
N ASP A 71 -8.29 16.10 2.45
CA ASP A 71 -7.88 15.73 1.10
C ASP A 71 -7.96 14.21 0.91
N ASN A 72 -8.38 13.80 -0.27
CA ASN A 72 -8.43 12.39 -0.62
C ASN A 72 -7.02 11.88 -0.86
N ARG A 73 -6.72 10.74 -0.26
CA ARG A 73 -5.42 10.07 -0.42
C ARG A 73 -5.61 8.66 -0.91
N SER A 74 -4.63 8.15 -1.62
CA SER A 74 -4.65 6.76 -2.05
C SER A 74 -3.24 6.19 -2.08
N LEU A 75 -3.15 4.89 -1.82
CA LEU A 75 -1.89 4.16 -1.89
C LEU A 75 -2.14 2.94 -2.74
N HIS A 76 -1.42 2.84 -3.85
CA HIS A 76 -1.60 1.78 -4.84
C HIS A 76 -0.64 0.65 -4.56
N LEU A 77 -1.14 -0.58 -4.56
CA LEU A 77 -0.31 -1.75 -4.35
C LEU A 77 0.33 -2.17 -5.67
N VAL A 78 1.62 -2.49 -5.61
CA VAL A 78 2.35 -2.97 -6.78
C VAL A 78 2.25 -4.49 -6.87
N HIS A 79 2.29 -5.15 -5.74
CA HIS A 79 2.13 -6.60 -5.63
C HIS A 79 1.56 -6.92 -4.26
N ARG A 80 1.38 -8.21 -3.97
CA ARG A 80 0.83 -8.60 -2.68
C ARG A 80 1.57 -9.81 -2.13
N LEU A 81 1.48 -9.96 -0.81
CA LEU A 81 2.03 -11.10 -0.09
C LEU A 81 0.88 -11.77 0.67
N ASP A 82 0.88 -13.09 0.72
CA ASP A 82 -0.13 -13.83 1.46
C ASP A 82 -0.05 -13.50 2.94
N SER A 83 -1.18 -13.64 3.65
CA SER A 83 -1.22 -13.22 5.05
C SER A 83 -0.17 -13.93 5.93
N PRO A 84 0.11 -15.22 5.76
CA PRO A 84 1.15 -15.86 6.59
C PRO A 84 2.57 -15.48 6.17
N THR A 85 2.73 -14.72 5.09
CA THR A 85 4.04 -14.34 4.60
C THR A 85 4.40 -12.94 5.09
N SER A 86 5.56 -12.79 5.70
CA SER A 86 6.09 -11.47 6.04
C SER A 86 7.11 -11.07 4.99
N GLY A 87 7.42 -9.79 4.93
CA GLY A 87 8.47 -9.32 4.03
C GLY A 87 8.19 -7.95 3.49
N VAL A 88 8.98 -7.56 2.50
CA VAL A 88 8.92 -6.22 1.91
C VAL A 88 7.83 -6.18 0.86
N LEU A 89 6.94 -5.22 1.02
CA LEU A 89 5.86 -4.97 0.07
C LEU A 89 6.07 -3.60 -0.55
N LEU A 90 5.97 -3.53 -1.88
CA LEU A 90 6.12 -2.26 -2.59
C LEU A 90 4.75 -1.67 -2.88
N ALA A 91 4.64 -0.37 -2.65
CA ALA A 91 3.43 0.37 -2.93
C ALA A 91 3.83 1.78 -3.37
N THR A 92 2.90 2.52 -3.93
CA THR A 92 3.21 3.86 -4.41
C THR A 92 2.00 4.76 -4.35
N PHE A 93 2.25 6.05 -4.16
CA PHE A 93 1.19 7.05 -4.21
C PHE A 93 0.83 7.43 -5.64
N SER A 94 1.59 6.96 -6.64
CA SER A 94 1.36 7.28 -8.05
C SER A 94 0.65 6.14 -8.76
N ALA A 95 -0.54 6.39 -9.30
CA ALA A 95 -1.28 5.38 -10.04
C ALA A 95 -0.53 4.96 -11.29
N GLU A 96 0.12 5.91 -11.94
CA GLU A 96 0.88 5.61 -13.16
C GLU A 96 2.07 4.71 -12.87
N LEU A 97 2.80 5.00 -11.79
CA LEU A 97 3.94 4.18 -11.41
C LEU A 97 3.47 2.78 -11.01
N ALA A 98 2.35 2.69 -10.31
CA ALA A 98 1.82 1.40 -9.91
C ALA A 98 1.50 0.55 -11.13
N SER A 99 0.85 1.13 -12.12
CA SER A 99 0.50 0.42 -13.34
C SER A 99 1.75 -0.08 -14.07
N SER A 100 2.75 0.77 -14.18
CA SER A 100 4.01 0.43 -14.83
C SER A 100 4.73 -0.70 -14.11
N LEU A 101 4.79 -0.63 -12.79
CA LEU A 101 5.48 -1.65 -12.01
C LEU A 101 4.74 -2.98 -12.00
N ARG A 102 3.41 -2.94 -11.95
CA ARG A 102 2.62 -4.17 -12.03
C ARG A 102 2.88 -4.90 -13.34
N LYS A 103 2.99 -4.15 -14.41
CA LYS A 103 3.29 -4.73 -15.72
C LYS A 103 4.67 -5.38 -15.72
N SER A 104 5.65 -4.73 -15.11
CA SER A 104 7.00 -5.29 -15.01
C SER A 104 7.00 -6.59 -14.22
N PHE A 105 6.27 -6.64 -13.11
CA PHE A 105 6.18 -7.86 -12.32
C PHE A 105 5.52 -8.98 -13.09
N ALA A 106 4.46 -8.66 -13.83
CA ALA A 106 3.76 -9.67 -14.61
C ALA A 106 4.67 -10.25 -15.70
N GLU A 107 5.46 -9.40 -16.33
CA GLU A 107 6.37 -9.84 -17.39
C GLU A 107 7.48 -10.74 -16.87
N ARG A 108 7.86 -10.55 -15.62
CA ARG A 108 8.92 -11.36 -15.02
C ARG A 108 8.47 -12.74 -14.60
N GLU A 109 7.18 -12.93 -14.49
CA GLU A 109 6.66 -14.21 -14.03
C GLU A 109 6.50 -15.24 -15.14
N THR A 110 6.84 -14.89 -16.34
CA THR A 110 6.74 -15.81 -17.46
C THR A 110 7.79 -16.90 -17.43
#